data_6fbf66a51cc325ad41f317be0a8f243e
#
_entry.id   6fbf66a51cc325ad41f317be0a8f243e
#
_cell.length_a   1.000
_cell.length_b   1.000
_cell.length_c   1.000
_cell.angle_alpha   90.00
_cell.angle_beta   90.00
_cell.angle_gamma   90.00
#
_symmetry.space_group_name_H-M   'P 1'
#
loop_
_entity.id
_entity.type
_entity.pdbx_description
1 polymer ?
#
loop_
_entity_poly.entity_id
_entity_poly.type
_entity_poly.pdbx_seq_one_letter_code
_entity_poly.pdbx_strand_id
1 'polypeptide(L)'
;MPVDQMSELITYGDSSSVDWAEFRPGSRRKILAEDPKSGRFVMLVQWDAGYRMGEVEHHQHDEHLYVLEGTFVDQNRASGPGTYICNRAGSEHQAYTPDGCTFLEIVPGSGW
;
A
#
# COMPACT_ATOMS: atom_id res chain seq x y z
N MET A 1 -25.06 14.61 -14.19
CA MET A 1 -24.20 14.19 -15.33
C MET A 1 -24.65 12.82 -15.82
N PRO A 2 -24.87 12.64 -17.10
CA PRO A 2 -25.16 11.32 -17.64
C PRO A 2 -24.04 10.32 -17.39
N VAL A 3 -24.39 9.04 -17.27
CA VAL A 3 -23.42 7.97 -16.93
C VAL A 3 -22.30 7.87 -17.96
N ASP A 4 -22.59 8.05 -19.25
CA ASP A 4 -21.59 7.99 -20.31
C ASP A 4 -20.59 9.14 -20.29
N GLN A 5 -20.90 10.23 -19.57
CA GLN A 5 -19.99 11.36 -19.39
C GLN A 5 -19.18 11.27 -18.09
N MET A 6 -19.45 10.28 -17.25
CA MET A 6 -18.76 10.08 -15.98
C MET A 6 -17.44 9.30 -16.12
N SER A 7 -17.15 8.73 -17.31
CA SER A 7 -15.96 7.89 -17.49
C SER A 7 -14.65 8.60 -17.18
N GLU A 8 -14.57 9.91 -17.41
CA GLU A 8 -13.39 10.70 -17.07
C GLU A 8 -13.21 10.90 -15.57
N LEU A 9 -14.26 10.67 -14.79
CA LEU A 9 -14.23 10.77 -13.32
C LEU A 9 -13.94 9.43 -12.66
N ILE A 10 -13.78 8.36 -13.45
CA ILE A 10 -13.57 7.01 -12.94
C ILE A 10 -12.16 6.57 -13.29
N THR A 11 -11.39 6.16 -12.27
CA THR A 11 -10.03 5.66 -12.43
C THR A 11 -10.02 4.15 -12.25
N TYR A 12 -9.35 3.46 -13.16
CA TYR A 12 -9.17 2.01 -13.09
C TYR A 12 -7.69 1.68 -12.94
N GLY A 13 -7.38 0.73 -12.07
CA GLY A 13 -6.06 0.13 -11.97
C GLY A 13 -6.20 -1.38 -12.03
N ASP A 14 -5.61 -2.00 -13.05
CA ASP A 14 -5.65 -3.45 -13.23
C ASP A 14 -4.27 -4.03 -12.93
N SER A 15 -4.17 -4.74 -11.80
CA SER A 15 -2.89 -5.29 -11.35
C SER A 15 -2.33 -6.33 -12.33
N SER A 16 -3.17 -6.98 -13.14
CA SER A 16 -2.70 -7.94 -14.14
C SER A 16 -2.01 -7.27 -15.33
N SER A 17 -2.25 -5.99 -15.53
CA SER A 17 -1.68 -5.18 -16.62
C SER A 17 -0.45 -4.39 -16.20
N VAL A 18 -0.02 -4.50 -14.94
CA VAL A 18 1.13 -3.77 -14.39
C VAL A 18 2.16 -4.79 -13.93
N ASP A 19 3.41 -4.63 -14.35
CA ASP A 19 4.49 -5.49 -13.89
C ASP A 19 4.94 -5.12 -12.49
N TRP A 20 5.41 -6.12 -11.74
CA TRP A 20 6.08 -5.85 -10.47
C TRP A 20 7.38 -5.09 -10.73
N ALA A 21 7.59 -4.01 -10.00
CA ALA A 21 8.83 -3.24 -10.04
C ALA A 21 9.52 -3.33 -8.69
N GLU A 22 10.81 -3.65 -8.69
CA GLU A 22 11.59 -3.65 -7.46
C GLU A 22 11.64 -2.24 -6.90
N PHE A 23 11.37 -2.11 -5.61
CA PHE A 23 11.42 -0.85 -4.88
C PHE A 23 12.64 -0.81 -3.97
N ARG A 24 12.88 -1.91 -3.25
CA ARG A 24 14.06 -2.16 -2.44
C ARG A 24 14.37 -3.65 -2.54
N PRO A 25 15.59 -4.10 -2.21
CA PRO A 25 15.88 -5.53 -2.20
C PRO A 25 14.87 -6.29 -1.34
N GLY A 26 14.15 -7.24 -1.95
CA GLY A 26 13.12 -8.02 -1.27
C GLY A 26 11.74 -7.36 -1.20
N SER A 27 11.58 -6.16 -1.74
CA SER A 27 10.31 -5.44 -1.78
C SER A 27 10.01 -4.98 -3.21
N ARG A 28 8.81 -5.28 -3.69
CA ARG A 28 8.35 -4.89 -5.01
C ARG A 28 6.94 -4.33 -4.95
N ARG A 29 6.57 -3.57 -5.95
CA ARG A 29 5.27 -2.90 -5.98
C ARG A 29 4.68 -2.82 -7.38
N LYS A 30 3.35 -2.69 -7.42
CA LYS A 30 2.58 -2.33 -8.61
C LYS A 30 1.78 -1.08 -8.26
N ILE A 31 2.02 0.03 -8.95
CA ILE A 31 1.24 1.24 -8.74
C ILE A 31 -0.02 1.13 -9.57
N LEU A 32 -1.17 1.14 -8.92
CA LEU A 32 -2.48 1.02 -9.57
C LEU A 32 -3.08 2.37 -9.91
N ALA A 33 -2.82 3.38 -9.10
CA ALA A 33 -3.26 4.76 -9.33
C ALA A 33 -2.36 5.71 -8.54
N GLU A 34 -2.09 6.88 -9.11
CA GLU A 34 -1.36 7.93 -8.39
C GLU A 34 -1.73 9.30 -8.93
N ASP A 35 -1.67 10.29 -8.05
CA ASP A 35 -1.84 11.70 -8.37
C ASP A 35 -0.76 12.50 -7.64
N PRO A 36 0.30 12.93 -8.34
CA PRO A 36 1.39 13.67 -7.71
C PRO A 36 0.96 15.01 -7.08
N LYS A 37 -0.11 15.60 -7.55
CA LYS A 37 -0.58 16.90 -7.02
C LYS A 37 -1.15 16.75 -5.61
N SER A 38 -1.94 15.71 -5.37
CA SER A 38 -2.55 15.47 -4.06
C SER A 38 -1.71 14.58 -3.16
N GLY A 39 -0.72 13.87 -3.72
CA GLY A 39 0.04 12.84 -3.02
C GLY A 39 -0.72 11.53 -2.86
N ARG A 40 -1.86 11.41 -3.50
CA ARG A 40 -2.71 10.22 -3.46
C ARG A 40 -2.11 9.09 -4.28
N PHE A 41 -2.11 7.88 -3.73
CA PHE A 41 -1.74 6.69 -4.51
C PHE A 41 -2.39 5.42 -3.96
N VAL A 42 -2.48 4.43 -4.83
CA VAL A 42 -2.93 3.08 -4.51
C VAL A 42 -1.93 2.12 -5.14
N MET A 43 -1.39 1.19 -4.36
CA MET A 43 -0.44 0.22 -4.87
C MET A 43 -0.56 -1.13 -4.16
N LEU A 44 -0.14 -2.18 -4.87
CA LEU A 44 0.14 -3.47 -4.27
C LEU A 44 1.63 -3.52 -3.91
N VAL A 45 1.91 -4.06 -2.73
CA VAL A 45 3.28 -4.28 -2.24
C VAL A 45 3.44 -5.75 -1.93
N GLN A 46 4.58 -6.31 -2.32
CA GLN A 46 4.93 -7.69 -2.02
C GLN A 46 6.33 -7.74 -1.42
N TRP A 47 6.44 -8.39 -0.26
CA TRP A 47 7.69 -8.58 0.45
C TRP A 47 8.08 -10.05 0.47
N ASP A 48 9.36 -10.32 0.23
CA ASP A 48 9.93 -11.65 0.38
C ASP A 48 9.99 -12.05 1.86
N ALA A 49 10.00 -13.35 2.12
CA ALA A 49 10.21 -13.86 3.48
C ALA A 49 11.48 -13.27 4.07
N GLY A 50 11.37 -12.76 5.29
CA GLY A 50 12.48 -12.14 6.01
C GLY A 50 12.72 -10.68 5.70
N TYR A 51 11.94 -10.06 4.80
CA TYR A 51 12.09 -8.64 4.52
C TYR A 51 11.79 -7.81 5.77
N ARG A 52 12.63 -6.80 5.99
CA ARG A 52 12.46 -5.82 7.08
C ARG A 52 12.70 -4.43 6.53
N MET A 53 11.84 -3.49 6.89
CA MET A 53 12.07 -2.08 6.59
C MET A 53 13.36 -1.62 7.25
N GLY A 54 14.22 -0.93 6.49
CA GLY A 54 15.51 -0.49 6.98
C GLY A 54 15.45 0.67 7.97
N GLU A 55 14.36 1.43 7.93
CA GLU A 55 14.18 2.64 8.74
C GLU A 55 12.76 2.69 9.27
N VAL A 56 12.58 3.44 10.37
CA VAL A 56 11.26 3.80 10.87
C VAL A 56 10.60 4.73 9.87
N GLU A 57 9.39 4.37 9.46
CA GLU A 57 8.60 5.21 8.58
C GLU A 57 7.70 6.13 9.39
N HIS A 58 7.79 7.43 9.09
CA HIS A 58 6.98 8.47 9.70
C HIS A 58 5.86 8.86 8.73
N HIS A 59 4.63 8.74 9.15
CA HIS A 59 3.48 9.03 8.28
C HIS A 59 3.08 10.49 8.38
N GLN A 60 3.15 11.21 7.24
CA GLN A 60 2.65 12.58 7.13
C GLN A 60 1.16 12.61 6.76
N HIS A 61 0.68 11.53 6.17
CA HIS A 61 -0.71 11.34 5.75
C HIS A 61 -1.21 10.00 6.29
N ASP A 62 -2.52 9.84 6.35
CA ASP A 62 -3.10 8.54 6.67
C ASP A 62 -2.71 7.52 5.60
N GLU A 63 -2.37 6.33 6.05
CA GLU A 63 -2.03 5.20 5.19
C GLU A 63 -2.92 4.03 5.56
N HIS A 64 -3.64 3.50 4.57
CA HIS A 64 -4.52 2.35 4.75
C HIS A 64 -3.89 1.13 4.11
N LEU A 65 -3.78 0.06 4.88
CA LEU A 65 -3.24 -1.22 4.42
C LEU A 65 -4.30 -2.29 4.55
N TYR A 66 -4.35 -3.19 3.57
CA TYR A 66 -5.14 -4.40 3.67
C TYR A 66 -4.26 -5.59 3.30
N VAL A 67 -4.05 -6.51 4.27
CA VAL A 67 -3.19 -7.67 4.07
C VAL A 67 -3.94 -8.71 3.25
N LEU A 68 -3.37 -9.10 2.10
CA LEU A 68 -3.95 -10.08 1.18
C LEU A 68 -3.38 -11.47 1.42
N GLU A 69 -2.08 -11.58 1.66
CA GLU A 69 -1.38 -12.84 1.86
C GLU A 69 -0.24 -12.66 2.86
N GLY A 70 0.11 -13.75 3.56
CA GLY A 70 1.25 -13.77 4.46
C GLY A 70 1.03 -13.02 5.75
N THR A 71 2.11 -12.57 6.36
CA THR A 71 2.09 -11.93 7.69
C THR A 71 2.84 -10.61 7.67
N PHE A 72 2.14 -9.55 8.04
CA PHE A 72 2.70 -8.21 8.21
C PHE A 72 2.85 -7.94 9.71
N VAL A 73 4.07 -7.66 10.16
CA VAL A 73 4.36 -7.46 11.59
C VAL A 73 4.85 -6.03 11.81
N ASP A 74 4.20 -5.33 12.71
CA ASP A 74 4.70 -4.04 13.22
C ASP A 74 5.00 -4.17 14.72
N GLN A 75 5.34 -3.06 15.37
CA GLN A 75 5.67 -3.07 16.80
C GLN A 75 4.52 -3.49 17.72
N ASN A 76 3.28 -3.48 17.21
CA ASN A 76 2.10 -3.77 18.02
C ASN A 76 1.60 -5.21 17.86
N ARG A 77 1.69 -5.76 16.64
CA ARG A 77 1.11 -7.08 16.37
C ARG A 77 1.55 -7.67 15.03
N ALA A 78 1.30 -8.97 14.90
CA ALA A 78 1.35 -9.68 13.63
C ALA A 78 -0.05 -9.69 13.02
N SER A 79 -0.15 -9.36 11.73
CA SER A 79 -1.41 -9.26 11.01
C SER A 79 -1.41 -10.19 9.81
N GLY A 80 -2.38 -11.11 9.76
CA GLY A 80 -2.56 -12.05 8.66
C GLY A 80 -3.54 -11.57 7.60
N PRO A 81 -3.83 -12.41 6.59
CA PRO A 81 -4.75 -12.06 5.52
C PRO A 81 -6.11 -11.61 6.03
N GLY A 82 -6.67 -10.57 5.42
CA GLY A 82 -7.94 -10.00 5.81
C GLY A 82 -7.85 -8.91 6.88
N THR A 83 -6.65 -8.58 7.34
CA THR A 83 -6.46 -7.52 8.35
C THR A 83 -6.37 -6.16 7.67
N TYR A 84 -7.16 -5.22 8.17
CA TYR A 84 -7.07 -3.81 7.82
C TYR A 84 -6.27 -3.07 8.87
N ILE A 85 -5.31 -2.24 8.41
CA ILE A 85 -4.47 -1.41 9.27
C ILE A 85 -4.57 0.03 8.78
N CYS A 86 -4.84 0.96 9.70
CA CYS A 86 -4.74 2.39 9.39
C CYS A 86 -3.61 3.00 10.21
N ASN A 87 -2.59 3.47 9.53
CA ASN A 87 -1.52 4.24 10.11
C ASN A 87 -1.85 5.72 9.92
N ARG A 88 -2.36 6.35 10.97
CA ARG A 88 -2.79 7.75 10.89
C ARG A 88 -1.60 8.69 10.76
N ALA A 89 -1.84 9.86 10.19
CA ALA A 89 -0.85 10.94 10.15
C ALA A 89 -0.29 11.19 11.56
N GLY A 90 1.02 11.30 11.67
CA GLY A 90 1.73 11.42 12.95
C GLY A 90 2.16 10.10 13.55
N SER A 91 1.67 8.97 13.08
CA SER A 91 2.13 7.67 13.53
C SER A 91 3.46 7.27 12.87
N GLU A 92 4.11 6.29 13.45
CA GLU A 92 5.34 5.72 12.89
C GLU A 92 5.37 4.22 13.09
N HIS A 93 6.03 3.52 12.19
CA HIS A 93 6.25 2.08 12.34
C HIS A 93 7.55 1.65 11.66
N GLN A 94 8.02 0.47 12.04
CA GLN A 94 9.06 -0.26 11.32
C GLN A 94 8.57 -1.70 11.20
N ALA A 95 8.15 -2.07 10.00
CA ALA A 95 7.49 -3.34 9.77
C ALA A 95 8.44 -4.37 9.16
N TYR A 96 8.07 -5.63 9.30
CA TYR A 96 8.78 -6.75 8.69
C TYR A 96 7.79 -7.88 8.41
N THR A 97 8.26 -8.90 7.70
CA THR A 97 7.50 -10.12 7.48
C THR A 97 8.40 -11.33 7.68
N PRO A 98 8.00 -12.30 8.50
CA PRO A 98 8.80 -13.53 8.65
C PRO A 98 8.66 -14.47 7.46
N ASP A 99 7.47 -14.59 6.89
CA ASP A 99 7.11 -15.59 5.87
C ASP A 99 6.76 -15.00 4.51
N GLY A 100 6.93 -13.68 4.34
CA GLY A 100 6.50 -12.96 3.17
C GLY A 100 5.08 -12.43 3.33
N CYS A 101 4.75 -11.39 2.58
CA CYS A 101 3.38 -10.87 2.57
C CYS A 101 3.11 -10.06 1.31
N THR A 102 1.83 -9.95 1.00
CA THR A 102 1.30 -9.07 -0.04
C THR A 102 0.19 -8.24 0.58
N PHE A 103 0.22 -6.94 0.36
CA PHE A 103 -0.80 -6.05 0.89
C PHE A 103 -1.14 -4.93 -0.09
N LEU A 104 -2.36 -4.43 0.01
CA LEU A 104 -2.83 -3.25 -0.70
C LEU A 104 -2.56 -2.03 0.18
N GLU A 105 -1.96 -1.01 -0.39
CA GLU A 105 -1.67 0.24 0.30
C GLU A 105 -2.40 1.39 -0.38
N ILE A 106 -3.14 2.16 0.41
CA ILE A 106 -3.89 3.33 -0.08
C ILE A 106 -3.49 4.54 0.75
N VAL A 107 -2.97 5.56 0.08
CA VAL A 107 -2.69 6.86 0.70
C VAL A 107 -3.60 7.88 0.01
N PRO A 108 -4.62 8.43 0.73
CA PRO A 108 -5.55 9.36 0.11
C PRO A 108 -4.94 10.74 -0.18
N GLY A 109 -3.80 11.07 0.41
CA GLY A 109 -3.17 12.38 0.22
C GLY A 109 -4.09 13.48 0.75
N SER A 110 -4.32 14.52 -0.07
CA SER A 110 -5.24 15.61 0.27
C SER A 110 -6.71 15.28 -0.06
N GLY A 111 -7.00 14.04 -0.38
CA GLY A 111 -8.33 13.55 -0.68
C GLY A 111 -8.53 13.22 -2.16
N TRP A 112 -9.68 12.70 -2.44
CA TRP A 112 -10.03 12.27 -3.79
C TRP A 112 -10.78 13.33 -4.56
#